data_bedd788923f418334d84fea1a39b2d8a
#
_entry.id   bedd788923f418334d84fea1a39b2d8a
#
_cell.length_a   1.000
_cell.length_b   1.000
_cell.length_c   1.000
_cell.angle_alpha   90.00
_cell.angle_beta   90.00
_cell.angle_gamma   90.00
#
_symmetry.space_group_name_H-M   'P 1'
#
loop_
_entity.id
_entity.type
_entity.pdbx_description
1 polymer ?
#
loop_
_entity_poly.entity_id
_entity_poly.type
_entity_poly.pdbx_seq_one_letter_code
_entity_poly.pdbx_strand_id
1 'polypeptide(L)'
;MLKYSLKRTSDPAVEPVTVAEAKKHLRLTLNDDDSLIANAITAARQAVERDTGKSLITQTWRLKMDMWPTDGITLFHGPVQSVTSVTYVNDAGNSTTWNSSEYDVLSDGIPGHIHPAWNYDWPEVRGDYKGISVVYVTGYGDTGSSVPYELRQAVLLRLEMFYDGENQQLVDAYHRIVNGASDGVYP
;
A
#
# COMPACT_ATOMS: atom_id res chain seq x y z
N MET A 1 11.07 -11.86 18.13
CA MET A 1 10.23 -11.58 16.96
C MET A 1 9.74 -10.15 17.09
N LEU A 2 10.10 -9.28 16.15
CA LEU A 2 9.63 -7.88 16.13
C LEU A 2 8.09 -7.88 16.06
N LYS A 3 7.46 -7.23 17.04
CA LYS A 3 6.00 -7.02 17.01
C LYS A 3 5.73 -5.69 16.33
N TYR A 4 5.04 -5.73 15.21
CA TYR A 4 4.59 -4.52 14.53
C TYR A 4 3.08 -4.53 14.30
N SER A 5 2.54 -3.35 14.06
CA SER A 5 1.14 -3.12 13.70
C SER A 5 1.11 -2.13 12.55
N LEU A 6 0.46 -2.53 11.48
CA LEU A 6 0.29 -1.72 10.29
C LEU A 6 -1.18 -1.33 10.14
N LYS A 7 -1.44 -0.05 9.90
CA LYS A 7 -2.79 0.48 9.72
C LYS A 7 -2.81 1.54 8.63
N ARG A 8 -3.73 1.40 7.68
CA ARG A 8 -4.07 2.49 6.77
C ARG A 8 -4.78 3.60 7.54
N THR A 9 -4.35 4.84 7.37
CA THR A 9 -4.87 6.03 8.07
C THR A 9 -5.58 7.00 7.14
N SER A 10 -5.32 6.93 5.83
CA SER A 10 -6.06 7.63 4.79
C SER A 10 -6.35 6.67 3.64
N ASP A 11 -7.60 6.62 3.22
CA ASP A 11 -8.03 5.85 2.06
C ASP A 11 -7.70 6.60 0.76
N PRO A 12 -7.57 5.88 -0.38
CA PRO A 12 -7.41 6.52 -1.68
C PRO A 12 -8.61 7.41 -2.01
N ALA A 13 -8.33 8.60 -2.58
CA ALA A 13 -9.36 9.58 -2.93
C ALA A 13 -10.12 9.23 -4.21
N VAL A 14 -9.52 8.39 -5.07
CA VAL A 14 -10.08 7.96 -6.35
C VAL A 14 -9.84 6.47 -6.57
N GLU A 15 -10.53 5.88 -7.53
CA GLU A 15 -10.30 4.50 -7.94
C GLU A 15 -9.37 4.41 -9.15
N PRO A 16 -8.61 3.30 -9.34
CA PRO A 16 -7.68 3.12 -10.46
C PRO A 16 -8.37 2.98 -11.81
N VAL A 17 -9.66 2.63 -11.82
CA VAL A 17 -10.50 2.55 -13.00
C VAL A 17 -11.83 3.27 -12.75
N THR A 18 -12.37 3.89 -13.79
CA THR A 18 -13.64 4.60 -13.72
C THR A 18 -14.83 3.66 -13.93
N VAL A 19 -16.03 4.06 -13.51
CA VAL A 19 -17.27 3.32 -13.81
C VAL A 19 -17.47 3.17 -15.32
N ALA A 20 -17.13 4.20 -16.12
CA ALA A 20 -17.23 4.13 -17.57
C ALA A 20 -16.29 3.08 -18.20
N GLU A 21 -15.05 2.97 -17.71
CA GLU A 21 -14.11 1.94 -18.15
C GLU A 21 -14.57 0.54 -17.73
N ALA A 22 -15.07 0.40 -16.51
CA ALA A 22 -15.63 -0.85 -15.99
C ALA A 22 -16.84 -1.31 -16.83
N LYS A 23 -17.78 -0.41 -17.12
CA LYS A 23 -18.95 -0.71 -17.98
C LYS A 23 -18.52 -1.13 -19.38
N LYS A 24 -17.55 -0.45 -19.96
CA LYS A 24 -17.00 -0.80 -21.27
C LYS A 24 -16.39 -2.20 -21.27
N HIS A 25 -15.68 -2.57 -20.20
CA HIS A 25 -15.09 -3.89 -20.02
C HIS A 25 -16.18 -4.97 -19.91
N LEU A 26 -17.21 -4.72 -19.10
CA LEU A 26 -18.35 -5.63 -18.90
C LEU A 26 -19.39 -5.57 -20.04
N ARG A 27 -19.19 -4.72 -21.06
CA ARG A 27 -20.11 -4.50 -22.19
C ARG A 27 -21.52 -4.06 -21.76
N LEU A 28 -21.59 -3.27 -20.68
CA LEU A 28 -22.85 -2.72 -20.16
C LEU A 28 -23.13 -1.34 -20.75
N THR A 29 -24.39 -1.07 -21.05
CA THR A 29 -24.83 0.21 -21.63
C THR A 29 -25.81 0.99 -20.73
N LEU A 30 -26.50 0.30 -19.82
CA LEU A 30 -27.44 0.90 -18.89
C LEU A 30 -26.72 1.46 -17.66
N ASN A 31 -27.37 2.43 -16.97
CA ASN A 31 -26.79 3.12 -15.81
C ASN A 31 -27.41 2.65 -14.48
N ASP A 32 -28.34 1.70 -14.52
CA ASP A 32 -29.10 1.27 -13.35
C ASP A 32 -28.18 0.65 -12.26
N ASP A 33 -27.07 0.06 -12.67
CA ASP A 33 -26.11 -0.62 -11.79
C ASP A 33 -24.85 0.22 -11.46
N ASP A 34 -24.80 1.51 -11.82
CA ASP A 34 -23.58 2.32 -11.67
C ASP A 34 -23.06 2.35 -10.23
N SER A 35 -23.94 2.38 -9.24
CA SER A 35 -23.56 2.33 -7.81
C SER A 35 -23.00 0.97 -7.40
N LEU A 36 -23.56 -0.11 -7.93
CA LEU A 36 -23.09 -1.47 -7.69
C LEU A 36 -21.70 -1.66 -8.32
N ILE A 37 -21.52 -1.17 -9.54
CA ILE A 37 -20.23 -1.20 -10.26
C ILE A 37 -19.16 -0.40 -9.50
N ALA A 38 -19.51 0.80 -8.98
CA ALA A 38 -18.57 1.60 -8.20
C ALA A 38 -18.09 0.87 -6.93
N ASN A 39 -19.01 0.22 -6.21
CA ASN A 39 -18.65 -0.60 -5.05
C ASN A 39 -17.79 -1.82 -5.43
N ALA A 40 -18.11 -2.46 -6.55
CA ALA A 40 -17.35 -3.59 -7.06
C ALA A 40 -15.94 -3.20 -7.52
N ILE A 41 -15.75 -2.00 -8.08
CA ILE A 41 -14.42 -1.43 -8.39
C ILE A 41 -13.59 -1.30 -7.11
N THR A 42 -14.17 -0.72 -6.06
CA THR A 42 -13.51 -0.57 -4.76
C THR A 42 -13.09 -1.94 -4.19
N ALA A 43 -14.00 -2.93 -4.22
CA ALA A 43 -13.71 -4.29 -3.77
C ALA A 43 -12.61 -4.96 -4.62
N ALA A 44 -12.64 -4.78 -5.94
CA ALA A 44 -11.65 -5.30 -6.85
C ALA A 44 -10.26 -4.67 -6.61
N ARG A 45 -10.19 -3.33 -6.43
CA ARG A 45 -8.96 -2.65 -6.04
C ARG A 45 -8.38 -3.23 -4.75
N GLN A 46 -9.21 -3.34 -3.70
CA GLN A 46 -8.76 -3.88 -2.41
C GLN A 46 -8.24 -5.32 -2.53
N ALA A 47 -8.85 -6.14 -3.39
CA ALA A 47 -8.37 -7.49 -3.66
C ALA A 47 -6.99 -7.46 -4.35
N VAL A 48 -6.82 -6.65 -5.40
CA VAL A 48 -5.54 -6.51 -6.11
C VAL A 48 -4.46 -5.97 -5.18
N GLU A 49 -4.75 -4.93 -4.36
CA GLU A 49 -3.82 -4.38 -3.37
C GLU A 49 -3.39 -5.42 -2.34
N ARG A 50 -4.32 -6.25 -1.85
CA ARG A 50 -4.01 -7.34 -0.93
C ARG A 50 -3.15 -8.41 -1.59
N ASP A 51 -3.51 -8.83 -2.79
CA ASP A 51 -2.88 -9.97 -3.47
C ASP A 51 -1.49 -9.62 -4.06
N THR A 52 -1.27 -8.34 -4.42
CA THR A 52 0.04 -7.83 -4.87
C THR A 52 0.87 -7.24 -3.77
N GLY A 53 0.18 -6.78 -2.71
CA GLY A 53 0.71 -6.03 -1.65
C GLY A 53 1.14 -4.62 -1.95
N LYS A 54 0.63 -4.06 -2.96
CA LYS A 54 0.91 -2.69 -3.39
C LYS A 54 -0.27 -1.79 -3.12
N SER A 55 -0.01 -0.54 -2.83
CA SER A 55 -1.01 0.52 -2.91
C SER A 55 -1.13 1.00 -4.35
N LEU A 56 -2.33 0.96 -4.93
CA LEU A 56 -2.52 1.39 -6.31
C LEU A 56 -2.62 2.91 -6.44
N ILE A 57 -3.42 3.53 -5.59
CA ILE A 57 -3.62 4.99 -5.54
C ILE A 57 -2.98 5.51 -4.24
N THR A 58 -2.62 6.77 -4.22
CA THR A 58 -2.05 7.44 -3.04
C THR A 58 -2.88 7.20 -1.79
N GLN A 59 -2.25 6.68 -0.75
CA GLN A 59 -2.84 6.41 0.56
C GLN A 59 -1.77 6.50 1.65
N THR A 60 -2.20 6.71 2.88
CA THR A 60 -1.29 6.90 4.01
C THR A 60 -1.37 5.71 4.96
N TRP A 61 -0.20 5.23 5.36
CA TRP A 61 -0.04 4.13 6.30
C TRP A 61 0.67 4.56 7.57
N ARG A 62 0.35 3.90 8.66
CA ARG A 62 1.06 4.00 9.93
C ARG A 62 1.56 2.65 10.34
N LEU A 63 2.87 2.51 10.43
CA LEU A 63 3.56 1.36 10.98
C LEU A 63 3.97 1.67 12.42
N LYS A 64 3.65 0.79 13.37
CA LYS A 64 4.10 0.88 14.76
C LYS A 64 4.90 -0.35 15.13
N MET A 65 5.97 -0.16 15.92
CA MET A 65 6.84 -1.23 16.39
C MET A 65 7.36 -0.96 17.80
N ASP A 66 7.83 -2.00 18.48
CA ASP A 66 8.28 -1.93 19.87
C ASP A 66 9.76 -1.50 19.97
N MET A 67 10.58 -1.84 18.98
CA MET A 67 12.01 -1.57 18.91
C MET A 67 12.46 -1.36 17.46
N TRP A 68 13.61 -0.72 17.28
CA TRP A 68 14.22 -0.56 15.97
C TRP A 68 14.67 -1.93 15.43
N PRO A 69 14.44 -2.21 14.15
CA PRO A 69 14.97 -3.39 13.48
C PRO A 69 16.46 -3.21 13.17
N THR A 70 17.22 -4.32 13.18
CA THR A 70 18.66 -4.30 12.85
C THR A 70 18.92 -3.99 11.38
N ASP A 71 18.02 -4.42 10.50
CA ASP A 71 18.21 -4.40 9.04
C ASP A 71 17.45 -3.26 8.33
N GLY A 72 17.05 -2.23 9.10
CA GLY A 72 16.23 -1.13 8.58
C GLY A 72 14.72 -1.37 8.71
N ILE A 73 13.96 -0.29 8.65
CA ILE A 73 12.49 -0.34 8.72
C ILE A 73 11.94 -0.63 7.33
N THR A 74 11.26 -1.74 7.18
CA THR A 74 10.55 -2.08 5.94
C THR A 74 9.24 -1.32 5.84
N LEU A 75 9.04 -0.59 4.73
CA LEU A 75 7.82 0.14 4.43
C LEU A 75 6.96 -0.68 3.45
N PHE A 76 5.92 -1.30 4.00
CA PHE A 76 5.01 -2.16 3.24
C PHE A 76 4.07 -1.37 2.33
N HIS A 77 3.41 -2.07 1.42
CA HIS A 77 2.42 -1.52 0.48
C HIS A 77 2.99 -0.46 -0.47
N GLY A 78 4.23 -0.63 -0.92
CA GLY A 78 4.84 0.26 -1.91
C GLY A 78 4.02 0.41 -3.21
N PRO A 79 4.48 1.26 -4.13
CA PRO A 79 5.69 2.08 -4.05
C PRO A 79 5.57 3.19 -2.98
N VAL A 80 6.66 3.46 -2.29
CA VAL A 80 6.71 4.54 -1.28
C VAL A 80 6.93 5.87 -1.99
N GLN A 81 6.06 6.84 -1.72
CA GLN A 81 6.19 8.20 -2.25
C GLN A 81 6.97 9.10 -1.29
N SER A 82 6.69 9.00 0.01
CA SER A 82 7.35 9.81 1.02
C SER A 82 7.16 9.25 2.43
N VAL A 83 8.06 9.61 3.34
CA VAL A 83 7.89 9.41 4.78
C VAL A 83 7.48 10.74 5.40
N THR A 84 6.31 10.76 6.04
CA THR A 84 5.76 11.97 6.66
C THR A 84 6.42 12.24 8.00
N SER A 85 6.59 11.20 8.83
CA SER A 85 7.23 11.33 10.15
C SER A 85 7.69 9.98 10.68
N VAL A 86 8.78 10.01 11.42
CA VAL A 86 9.24 8.92 12.28
C VAL A 86 9.25 9.47 13.71
N THR A 87 8.45 8.87 14.60
CA THR A 87 8.35 9.28 16.01
C THR A 87 8.67 8.09 16.91
N TYR A 88 9.23 8.37 18.07
CA TYR A 88 9.56 7.37 19.07
C TYR A 88 9.39 7.90 20.49
N VAL A 89 9.26 7.00 21.47
CA VAL A 89 9.25 7.35 22.89
C VAL A 89 10.67 7.22 23.42
N ASN A 90 11.26 8.37 23.85
CA ASN A 90 12.60 8.43 24.42
C ASN A 90 12.65 7.91 25.86
N ASP A 91 13.82 7.78 26.45
CA ASP A 91 14.02 7.26 27.81
C ASP A 91 13.30 8.06 28.88
N ALA A 92 13.09 9.37 28.67
CA ALA A 92 12.31 10.22 29.55
C ALA A 92 10.78 10.01 29.43
N GLY A 93 10.33 9.17 28.50
CA GLY A 93 8.92 8.88 28.25
C GLY A 93 8.21 9.90 27.36
N ASN A 94 8.94 10.79 26.71
CA ASN A 94 8.39 11.78 25.81
C ASN A 94 8.34 11.25 24.36
N SER A 95 7.25 11.57 23.64
CA SER A 95 7.19 11.33 22.20
C SER A 95 8.07 12.36 21.49
N THR A 96 9.03 11.87 20.73
CA THR A 96 10.03 12.67 20.01
C THR A 96 9.95 12.34 18.51
N THR A 97 10.07 13.36 17.65
CA THR A 97 10.18 13.15 16.21
C THR A 97 11.67 13.00 15.85
N TRP A 98 12.00 11.91 15.15
CA TRP A 98 13.33 11.74 14.61
C TRP A 98 13.55 12.69 13.43
N ASN A 99 14.68 13.41 13.44
CA ASN A 99 14.96 14.40 12.42
C ASN A 99 15.19 13.70 11.06
N SER A 100 14.54 14.19 10.02
CA SER A 100 14.63 13.62 8.68
C SER A 100 16.02 13.70 8.04
N SER A 101 16.93 14.53 8.57
CA SER A 101 18.33 14.58 8.15
C SER A 101 19.20 13.47 8.77
N GLU A 102 18.67 12.69 9.71
CA GLU A 102 19.38 11.65 10.46
C GLU A 102 19.05 10.24 9.96
N TYR A 103 18.18 10.13 8.95
CA TYR A 103 17.84 8.86 8.30
C TYR A 103 17.68 9.01 6.79
N ASP A 104 17.96 7.95 6.08
CA ASP A 104 17.76 7.83 4.64
C ASP A 104 16.51 7.00 4.35
N VAL A 105 15.76 7.42 3.32
CA VAL A 105 14.60 6.68 2.80
C VAL A 105 14.97 6.11 1.44
N LEU A 106 15.02 4.80 1.34
CA LEU A 106 15.23 4.06 0.10
C LEU A 106 13.86 3.70 -0.49
N SER A 107 13.39 4.50 -1.45
CA SER A 107 12.07 4.34 -2.09
C SER A 107 12.14 3.75 -3.51
N ASP A 108 13.35 3.56 -4.05
CA ASP A 108 13.56 3.06 -5.42
C ASP A 108 13.16 1.58 -5.58
N GLY A 109 13.07 0.85 -4.47
CA GLY A 109 12.64 -0.54 -4.41
C GLY A 109 11.22 -0.68 -3.84
N ILE A 110 10.65 -1.86 -4.04
CA ILE A 110 9.45 -2.29 -3.35
C ILE A 110 9.78 -3.62 -2.66
N PRO A 111 9.72 -3.68 -1.31
CA PRO A 111 9.34 -2.61 -0.39
C PRO A 111 10.40 -1.50 -0.26
N GLY A 112 9.96 -0.31 0.18
CA GLY A 112 10.87 0.76 0.57
C GLY A 112 11.49 0.48 1.95
N HIS A 113 12.58 1.17 2.28
CA HIS A 113 13.28 1.01 3.56
C HIS A 113 13.69 2.35 4.16
N ILE A 114 13.79 2.39 5.50
CA ILE A 114 14.41 3.50 6.24
C ILE A 114 15.61 2.94 6.99
N HIS A 115 16.75 3.64 6.89
CA HIS A 115 17.98 3.35 7.63
C HIS A 115 18.51 4.63 8.26
N PRO A 116 19.29 4.55 9.37
CA PRO A 116 20.06 5.69 9.83
C PRO A 116 20.96 6.21 8.72
N ALA A 117 21.07 7.54 8.58
CA ALA A 117 21.99 8.17 7.64
C ALA A 117 23.45 7.93 8.06
N TRP A 118 24.39 8.20 7.14
CA TRP A 118 25.83 8.03 7.41
C TRP A 118 26.25 8.78 8.69
N ASN A 119 26.96 8.08 9.59
CA ASN A 119 27.38 8.54 10.93
C ASN A 119 26.24 8.79 11.94
N TYR A 120 25.04 8.28 11.68
CA TYR A 120 23.95 8.28 12.66
C TYR A 120 23.62 6.84 13.07
N ASP A 121 23.16 6.70 14.30
CA ASP A 121 22.62 5.46 14.85
C ASP A 121 21.12 5.59 15.10
N TRP A 122 20.46 4.47 15.36
CA TRP A 122 19.07 4.48 15.82
C TRP A 122 18.97 5.26 17.14
N PRO A 123 17.99 6.17 17.29
CA PRO A 123 17.78 6.86 18.57
C PRO A 123 17.50 5.90 19.72
N GLU A 124 17.96 6.25 20.92
CA GLU A 124 17.63 5.49 22.11
C GLU A 124 16.13 5.55 22.42
N VAL A 125 15.50 4.39 22.65
CA VAL A 125 14.08 4.23 22.91
C VAL A 125 13.87 3.53 24.24
N ARG A 126 12.85 3.96 24.99
CA ARG A 126 12.49 3.33 26.28
C ARG A 126 12.02 1.89 26.16
N GLY A 127 11.71 1.40 24.96
CA GLY A 127 11.21 0.05 24.73
C GLY A 127 9.72 -0.13 25.04
N ASP A 128 8.94 0.94 24.92
CA ASP A 128 7.49 0.88 25.12
C ASP A 128 6.81 0.02 24.05
N TYR A 129 5.72 -0.64 24.42
CA TYR A 129 4.87 -1.34 23.47
C TYR A 129 4.37 -0.39 22.39
N LYS A 130 4.78 -0.66 21.14
CA LYS A 130 4.49 0.21 19.95
C LYS A 130 4.91 1.65 20.14
N GLY A 131 6.04 1.87 20.82
CA GLY A 131 6.61 3.18 21.09
C GLY A 131 7.19 3.90 19.89
N ILE A 132 7.47 3.17 18.80
CA ILE A 132 7.95 3.72 17.53
C ILE A 132 6.78 3.78 16.55
N SER A 133 6.64 4.90 15.83
CA SER A 133 5.58 5.08 14.82
C SER A 133 6.14 5.77 13.58
N VAL A 134 5.95 5.14 12.43
CA VAL A 134 6.30 5.68 11.11
C VAL A 134 5.02 5.95 10.35
N VAL A 135 4.85 7.18 9.86
CA VAL A 135 3.76 7.58 8.96
C VAL A 135 4.34 7.85 7.59
N TYR A 136 3.81 7.19 6.57
CA TYR A 136 4.32 7.28 5.22
C TYR A 136 3.21 7.17 4.18
N VAL A 137 3.49 7.69 2.99
CA VAL A 137 2.58 7.74 1.84
C VAL A 137 3.05 6.74 0.79
N THR A 138 2.12 5.97 0.27
CA THR A 138 2.38 4.96 -0.77
C THR A 138 1.39 5.09 -1.92
N GLY A 139 1.69 4.43 -3.03
CA GLY A 139 0.85 4.38 -4.23
C GLY A 139 1.56 4.94 -5.46
N TYR A 140 1.05 4.62 -6.63
CA TYR A 140 1.62 5.08 -7.89
C TYR A 140 1.31 6.55 -8.20
N GLY A 141 0.33 7.15 -7.53
CA GLY A 141 -0.07 8.56 -7.70
C GLY A 141 -1.54 8.80 -7.42
N ASP A 142 -1.98 10.04 -7.63
CA ASP A 142 -3.31 10.54 -7.25
C ASP A 142 -4.40 10.25 -8.29
N THR A 143 -4.04 9.65 -9.43
CA THR A 143 -4.98 9.39 -10.53
C THR A 143 -4.91 7.94 -11.00
N GLY A 144 -6.00 7.43 -11.56
CA GLY A 144 -6.00 6.08 -12.13
C GLY A 144 -4.97 5.90 -13.26
N SER A 145 -4.64 6.96 -14.00
CA SER A 145 -3.63 6.92 -15.07
C SER A 145 -2.20 6.77 -14.56
N SER A 146 -1.94 7.06 -13.28
CA SER A 146 -0.64 6.85 -12.64
C SER A 146 -0.37 5.36 -12.35
N VAL A 147 -1.43 4.55 -12.27
CA VAL A 147 -1.33 3.12 -11.99
C VAL A 147 -0.89 2.38 -13.26
N PRO A 148 0.11 1.47 -13.18
CA PRO A 148 0.51 0.64 -14.30
C PRO A 148 -0.67 -0.07 -14.97
N TYR A 149 -0.66 -0.12 -16.30
CA TYR A 149 -1.78 -0.67 -17.08
C TYR A 149 -2.12 -2.10 -16.68
N GLU A 150 -1.13 -2.92 -16.40
CA GLU A 150 -1.31 -4.32 -15.97
C GLU A 150 -2.10 -4.43 -14.68
N LEU A 151 -1.81 -3.58 -13.68
CA LEU A 151 -2.55 -3.56 -12.42
C LEU A 151 -3.98 -3.05 -12.59
N ARG A 152 -4.20 -2.09 -13.49
CA ARG A 152 -5.55 -1.66 -13.88
C ARG A 152 -6.33 -2.79 -14.56
N GLN A 153 -5.67 -3.59 -15.41
CA GLN A 153 -6.27 -4.79 -16.00
C GLN A 153 -6.61 -5.84 -14.93
N ALA A 154 -5.74 -6.04 -13.93
CA ALA A 154 -6.06 -6.94 -12.81
C ALA A 154 -7.32 -6.49 -12.06
N VAL A 155 -7.50 -5.18 -11.84
CA VAL A 155 -8.73 -4.63 -11.22
C VAL A 155 -9.96 -4.92 -12.09
N LEU A 156 -9.87 -4.75 -13.41
CA LEU A 156 -10.99 -5.04 -14.32
C LEU A 156 -11.33 -6.53 -14.37
N LEU A 157 -10.33 -7.41 -14.41
CA LEU A 157 -10.55 -8.86 -14.34
C LEU A 157 -11.18 -9.28 -13.02
N ARG A 158 -10.71 -8.72 -11.90
CA ARG A 158 -11.31 -9.01 -10.59
C ARG A 158 -12.72 -8.49 -10.46
N LEU A 159 -13.01 -7.32 -11.04
CA LEU A 159 -14.36 -6.79 -11.17
C LEU A 159 -15.29 -7.73 -11.95
N GLU A 160 -14.84 -8.22 -13.11
CA GLU A 160 -15.59 -9.17 -13.94
C GLU A 160 -15.93 -10.44 -13.17
N MET A 161 -14.98 -10.99 -12.39
CA MET A 161 -15.23 -12.14 -11.52
C MET A 161 -16.32 -11.86 -10.47
N PHE A 162 -16.39 -10.63 -9.92
CA PHE A 162 -17.44 -10.26 -8.98
C PHE A 162 -18.81 -10.09 -9.63
N TYR A 163 -18.85 -9.64 -10.89
CA TYR A 163 -20.07 -9.32 -11.61
C TYR A 163 -20.67 -10.53 -12.33
N ASP A 164 -19.88 -11.25 -13.12
CA ASP A 164 -20.30 -12.37 -13.98
C ASP A 164 -20.03 -13.74 -13.35
N GLY A 165 -19.31 -13.78 -12.23
CA GLY A 165 -18.84 -15.00 -11.60
C GLY A 165 -17.44 -15.43 -12.08
N GLU A 166 -16.83 -16.30 -11.28
CA GLU A 166 -15.48 -16.80 -11.55
C GLU A 166 -15.51 -17.88 -12.61
N ASN A 167 -14.66 -17.79 -13.61
CA ASN A 167 -14.32 -18.88 -14.51
C ASN A 167 -12.79 -19.07 -14.55
N GLN A 168 -12.34 -20.28 -14.91
CA GLN A 168 -10.92 -20.63 -14.82
C GLN A 168 -10.01 -19.73 -15.67
N GLN A 169 -10.48 -19.27 -16.83
CA GLN A 169 -9.69 -18.40 -17.71
C GLN A 169 -9.44 -17.02 -17.11
N LEU A 170 -10.47 -16.42 -16.47
CA LEU A 170 -10.35 -15.14 -15.75
C LEU A 170 -9.42 -15.28 -14.55
N VAL A 171 -9.58 -16.37 -13.78
CA VAL A 171 -8.73 -16.66 -12.61
C VAL A 171 -7.27 -16.79 -13.02
N ASP A 172 -6.98 -17.57 -14.09
CA ASP A 172 -5.62 -17.76 -14.58
C ASP A 172 -5.00 -16.46 -15.13
N ALA A 173 -5.80 -15.64 -15.82
CA ALA A 173 -5.36 -14.34 -16.33
C ALA A 173 -5.04 -13.37 -15.18
N TYR A 174 -5.91 -13.30 -14.19
CA TYR A 174 -5.71 -12.49 -13.00
C TYR A 174 -4.45 -12.89 -12.23
N HIS A 175 -4.30 -14.17 -11.89
CA HIS A 175 -3.15 -14.66 -11.15
C HIS A 175 -1.83 -14.47 -11.89
N ARG A 176 -1.83 -14.54 -13.22
CA ARG A 176 -0.63 -14.27 -14.02
C ARG A 176 -0.14 -12.84 -13.82
N ILE A 177 -1.05 -11.86 -13.80
CA ILE A 177 -0.70 -10.45 -13.56
C ILE A 177 -0.26 -10.25 -12.12
N VAL A 178 -1.08 -10.71 -11.16
CA VAL A 178 -0.84 -10.49 -9.73
C VAL A 178 0.47 -11.13 -9.27
N ASN A 179 0.73 -12.38 -9.66
CA ASN A 179 1.98 -13.08 -9.30
C ASN A 179 3.21 -12.44 -9.95
N GLY A 180 3.08 -11.90 -11.17
CA GLY A 180 4.15 -11.15 -11.82
C GLY A 180 4.41 -9.77 -11.20
N ALA A 181 3.41 -9.22 -10.54
CA ALA A 181 3.49 -7.91 -9.89
C ALA A 181 3.77 -8.00 -8.38
N SER A 182 3.61 -9.17 -7.77
CA SER A 182 3.85 -9.36 -6.32
C SER A 182 5.34 -9.37 -6.01
N ASP A 183 5.74 -8.64 -4.99
CA ASP A 183 7.14 -8.55 -4.54
C ASP A 183 7.52 -9.64 -3.54
N GLY A 184 6.58 -10.53 -3.18
CA GLY A 184 6.82 -11.65 -2.26
C GLY A 184 7.13 -11.25 -0.81
N VAL A 185 7.04 -9.97 -0.47
CA VAL A 185 7.35 -9.42 0.86
C VAL A 185 6.06 -9.00 1.54
N TYR A 186 5.36 -9.99 2.10
CA TYR A 186 4.26 -9.75 3.02
C TYR A 186 4.52 -10.39 4.38
N PRO A 187 4.12 -9.68 5.45
CA PRO A 187 4.22 -10.23 6.79
C PRO A 187 3.21 -11.35 7.03
#